data_acfaadefc5dfb4e99c3f063b5a2dbbc3
#
_entry.id   acfaadefc5dfb4e99c3f063b5a2dbbc3
#
_cell.length_a   1.000
_cell.length_b   1.000
_cell.length_c   1.000
_cell.angle_alpha   90.00
_cell.angle_beta   90.00
_cell.angle_gamma   90.00
#
_symmetry.space_group_name_H-M   'P 1'
#
loop_
_entity.id
_entity.type
_entity.pdbx_description
1 polymer ?
#
loop_
_entity_poly.entity_id
_entity_poly.type
_entity_poly.pdbx_seq_one_letter_code
_entity_poly.pdbx_strand_id
1 'polypeptide(L)'
;MKARRMWVFLAFGWLGVSAFARTWETPVMATWTEDPRTSVTLAWERHAEATARVAYRDRNHPASDGGAEPIAQAEPSRRHVFTLRDLKPGTHYDYSVYSSDGYVARGRFWTAPADPEQPFTFALHNDLQGGINVAAAKAVSAGVVQANPDFVLSTGDLADSRYAPDYAGVIASWNLFFECLEDELAAFTFQPVSGNHDEPENPDSFWHRLFELPDAHDYVLDVGPIRFLMLDSTEFEGPSRAAWLARELQKAAFDPAVVWTIPAFHRPPFSEGERGGDASLREWWVPLFTKYEADLVLSGHAHGYQRMQPIDGVPYLVSGGGGGWLYQVDPRHPNVAFATSAYHFVVFRVAGKTIRIEAQTPDGTVFDRAEYVARRHVRVEPAFPARGETCTVRYDAQGGPLEDAAQVTLHLGRDEFNHLLLDVPMERDGVPGTWTATFTVPDSVKWHLAFCFFDPARGVWHNNHARNWQALVAPER
;
A
#
# COMPACT_ATOMS: atom_id res chain seq x y z
N MET A 1 6.06 4.91 60.48
CA MET A 1 7.15 3.94 60.25
C MET A 1 7.18 3.61 58.75
N LYS A 2 8.14 4.18 58.01
CA LYS A 2 8.32 3.99 56.56
C LYS A 2 9.34 2.89 56.34
N ALA A 3 8.95 1.78 55.74
CA ALA A 3 9.86 0.71 55.35
C ALA A 3 10.55 1.08 54.04
N ARG A 4 11.86 1.32 54.06
CA ARG A 4 12.72 1.46 52.90
C ARG A 4 13.02 0.05 52.35
N ARG A 5 12.62 -0.23 51.10
CA ARG A 5 13.14 -1.39 50.36
C ARG A 5 14.49 -0.99 49.74
N MET A 6 15.50 -1.70 50.14
CA MET A 6 16.87 -1.59 49.67
C MET A 6 17.01 -2.49 48.42
N TRP A 7 17.34 -1.88 47.28
CA TRP A 7 17.70 -2.61 46.04
C TRP A 7 19.18 -2.99 46.12
N VAL A 8 19.46 -4.26 46.05
CA VAL A 8 20.83 -4.79 45.96
C VAL A 8 21.21 -4.80 44.48
N PHE A 9 22.12 -3.94 44.07
CA PHE A 9 22.81 -4.01 42.80
C PHE A 9 23.89 -5.09 42.85
N LEU A 10 23.67 -6.19 42.13
CA LEU A 10 24.74 -7.14 41.83
C LEU A 10 25.55 -6.59 40.66
N ALA A 11 26.75 -6.13 40.95
CA ALA A 11 27.75 -5.77 39.94
C ALA A 11 28.26 -7.06 39.28
N PHE A 12 27.83 -7.31 38.05
CA PHE A 12 28.48 -8.28 37.16
C PHE A 12 29.68 -7.62 36.51
N GLY A 13 30.86 -8.23 36.79
CA GLY A 13 32.13 -7.75 36.29
C GLY A 13 32.20 -7.73 34.77
N TRP A 14 32.78 -6.67 34.26
CA TRP A 14 33.22 -6.51 32.87
C TRP A 14 34.32 -7.56 32.58
N LEU A 15 33.94 -8.69 32.00
CA LEU A 15 34.82 -9.54 31.23
C LEU A 15 34.75 -9.04 29.80
N GLY A 16 35.91 -8.65 29.23
CA GLY A 16 36.07 -8.04 27.96
C GLY A 16 35.27 -8.75 26.84
N VAL A 17 34.26 -8.11 26.34
CA VAL A 17 33.61 -8.45 25.08
C VAL A 17 34.58 -8.02 24.01
N SER A 18 35.42 -8.97 23.54
CA SER A 18 36.05 -8.84 22.24
C SER A 18 34.93 -8.48 21.23
N ALA A 19 35.10 -7.35 20.55
CA ALA A 19 34.22 -6.89 19.50
C ALA A 19 34.15 -7.95 18.39
N PHE A 20 33.25 -8.91 18.54
CA PHE A 20 32.66 -9.56 17.39
C PHE A 20 31.78 -8.49 16.74
N ALA A 21 32.35 -7.77 15.77
CA ALA A 21 31.58 -7.14 14.73
C ALA A 21 30.72 -8.26 14.15
N ARG A 22 29.49 -8.45 14.69
CA ARG A 22 28.51 -9.37 14.08
C ARG A 22 28.28 -8.85 12.68
N THR A 23 28.73 -9.63 11.75
CA THR A 23 28.66 -9.38 10.34
C THR A 23 27.18 -9.35 9.96
N TRP A 24 26.71 -8.21 9.51
CA TRP A 24 25.35 -8.01 9.03
C TRP A 24 25.18 -8.73 7.71
N GLU A 25 24.20 -9.59 7.62
CA GLU A 25 23.80 -10.30 6.41
C GLU A 25 22.28 -10.29 6.28
N THR A 26 21.78 -10.11 5.06
CA THR A 26 20.36 -10.18 4.77
C THR A 26 20.07 -11.29 3.74
N PRO A 27 18.86 -11.87 3.77
CA PRO A 27 18.40 -12.70 2.67
C PRO A 27 18.25 -11.85 1.41
N VAL A 28 18.06 -12.50 0.27
CA VAL A 28 17.67 -11.80 -0.96
C VAL A 28 16.21 -11.37 -0.83
N MET A 29 15.98 -10.08 -1.01
CA MET A 29 14.63 -9.50 -1.03
C MET A 29 14.31 -9.04 -2.46
N ALA A 30 13.10 -9.35 -2.91
CA ALA A 30 12.56 -8.90 -4.18
C ALA A 30 11.57 -7.77 -3.93
N THR A 31 11.78 -6.60 -4.55
CA THR A 31 10.91 -5.42 -4.49
C THR A 31 10.72 -4.84 -5.89
N TRP A 32 9.77 -3.92 -6.03
CA TRP A 32 9.62 -3.12 -7.25
C TRP A 32 10.08 -1.69 -6.99
N THR A 33 11.10 -1.27 -7.75
CA THR A 33 11.61 0.11 -7.77
C THR A 33 11.19 0.87 -9.03
N GLU A 34 10.78 0.13 -10.05
CA GLU A 34 10.36 0.62 -11.36
C GLU A 34 9.02 -0.05 -11.74
N ASP A 35 8.66 -0.05 -13.01
CA ASP A 35 7.41 -0.64 -13.51
C ASP A 35 7.28 -2.14 -13.12
N PRO A 36 6.32 -2.50 -12.25
CA PRO A 36 6.14 -3.88 -11.79
C PRO A 36 5.84 -4.88 -12.90
N ARG A 37 5.38 -4.41 -14.07
CA ARG A 37 5.04 -5.27 -15.21
C ARG A 37 6.28 -5.82 -15.92
N THR A 38 7.39 -5.10 -15.86
CA THR A 38 8.57 -5.39 -16.67
C THR A 38 9.88 -5.40 -15.90
N SER A 39 9.83 -5.18 -14.58
CA SER A 39 11.02 -5.14 -13.74
C SER A 39 10.81 -5.77 -12.37
N VAL A 40 11.92 -6.14 -11.73
CA VAL A 40 12.04 -6.47 -10.31
C VAL A 40 13.45 -6.13 -9.84
N THR A 41 13.58 -5.67 -8.60
CA THR A 41 14.86 -5.42 -7.97
C THR A 41 15.13 -6.48 -6.90
N LEU A 42 16.25 -7.16 -7.00
CA LEU A 42 16.78 -8.11 -6.01
C LEU A 42 17.90 -7.44 -5.24
N ALA A 43 17.77 -7.37 -3.91
CA ALA A 43 18.77 -6.76 -3.04
C ALA A 43 19.10 -7.66 -1.87
N TRP A 44 20.39 -7.70 -1.47
CA TRP A 44 20.88 -8.41 -0.29
C TRP A 44 22.19 -7.84 0.19
N GLU A 45 22.59 -8.18 1.40
CA GLU A 45 23.85 -7.77 1.98
C GLU A 45 24.63 -8.94 2.56
N ARG A 46 25.97 -8.91 2.37
CA ARG A 46 26.92 -9.92 2.87
C ARG A 46 27.92 -9.30 3.83
N HIS A 47 28.51 -10.12 4.70
CA HIS A 47 29.52 -9.69 5.67
C HIS A 47 30.85 -9.30 5.02
N ALA A 48 31.19 -9.86 3.87
CA ALA A 48 32.41 -9.60 3.13
C ALA A 48 32.11 -9.10 1.72
N GLU A 49 33.05 -8.36 1.14
CA GLU A 49 32.98 -7.98 -0.26
C GLU A 49 33.11 -9.21 -1.16
N ALA A 50 32.21 -9.33 -2.09
CA ALA A 50 32.19 -10.43 -3.05
C ALA A 50 31.62 -9.95 -4.39
N THR A 51 31.98 -10.61 -5.48
CA THR A 51 31.26 -10.46 -6.75
C THR A 51 29.99 -11.31 -6.70
N ALA A 52 28.96 -10.89 -7.40
CA ALA A 52 27.71 -11.63 -7.46
C ALA A 52 27.17 -11.73 -8.88
N ARG A 53 26.38 -12.75 -9.14
CA ARG A 53 25.60 -12.93 -10.35
C ARG A 53 24.21 -13.43 -10.03
N VAL A 54 23.24 -13.01 -10.84
CA VAL A 54 21.84 -13.47 -10.78
C VAL A 54 21.55 -14.24 -12.06
N ALA A 55 20.89 -15.39 -11.92
CA ALA A 55 20.27 -16.13 -13.01
C ALA A 55 18.77 -16.25 -12.74
N TYR A 56 17.94 -16.07 -13.76
CA TYR A 56 16.48 -16.19 -13.62
C TYR A 56 15.86 -16.86 -14.84
N ARG A 57 14.66 -17.42 -14.68
CA ARG A 57 13.93 -18.09 -15.75
C ARG A 57 12.43 -17.92 -15.58
N ASP A 58 11.72 -17.80 -16.71
CA ASP A 58 10.25 -17.89 -16.77
C ASP A 58 9.82 -19.32 -16.41
N ARG A 59 8.96 -19.47 -15.39
CA ARG A 59 8.48 -20.77 -14.91
C ARG A 59 7.59 -21.48 -15.92
N ASN A 60 6.87 -20.75 -16.76
CA ASN A 60 5.96 -21.30 -17.74
C ASN A 60 6.69 -21.75 -19.03
N HIS A 61 7.92 -21.30 -19.24
CA HIS A 61 8.76 -21.67 -20.35
C HIS A 61 10.10 -22.17 -19.81
N PRO A 62 10.14 -23.39 -19.18
CA PRO A 62 11.40 -24.01 -18.80
C PRO A 62 12.19 -24.18 -20.08
N ALA A 63 13.35 -23.53 -20.13
CA ALA A 63 14.20 -23.47 -21.33
C ALA A 63 14.38 -24.84 -21.96
N SER A 64 13.93 -24.99 -23.21
CA SER A 64 14.33 -26.10 -24.07
C SER A 64 15.82 -26.08 -24.41
N ASP A 65 16.48 -24.91 -24.23
CA ASP A 65 17.89 -24.70 -24.55
C ASP A 65 18.56 -23.72 -23.58
N GLY A 66 19.33 -24.26 -22.65
CA GLY A 66 20.42 -23.59 -21.97
C GLY A 66 20.07 -22.33 -21.16
N GLY A 67 20.08 -22.48 -19.89
CA GLY A 67 20.26 -21.56 -18.79
C GLY A 67 19.93 -20.07 -18.96
N ALA A 68 19.19 -19.56 -17.97
CA ALA A 68 19.02 -18.13 -17.76
C ALA A 68 20.33 -17.36 -18.00
N GLU A 69 20.28 -16.28 -18.77
CA GLU A 69 21.43 -15.41 -18.99
C GLU A 69 21.85 -14.79 -17.65
N PRO A 70 23.08 -15.02 -17.17
CA PRO A 70 23.52 -14.46 -15.91
C PRO A 70 23.79 -12.96 -16.05
N ILE A 71 23.23 -12.16 -15.16
CA ILE A 71 23.62 -10.77 -14.98
C ILE A 71 24.75 -10.75 -13.96
N ALA A 72 25.94 -10.30 -14.36
CA ALA A 72 27.10 -10.25 -13.48
C ALA A 72 27.33 -8.82 -12.98
N GLN A 73 27.57 -8.67 -11.67
CA GLN A 73 28.16 -7.45 -11.12
C GLN A 73 29.69 -7.55 -11.23
N ALA A 74 30.31 -6.55 -11.83
CA ALA A 74 31.74 -6.59 -12.11
C ALA A 74 32.61 -6.33 -10.87
N GLU A 75 32.14 -5.44 -9.96
CA GLU A 75 32.93 -5.01 -8.81
C GLU A 75 32.49 -5.74 -7.53
N PRO A 76 33.44 -6.13 -6.67
CA PRO A 76 33.14 -6.65 -5.36
C PRO A 76 32.39 -5.63 -4.50
N SER A 77 31.34 -6.09 -3.81
CA SER A 77 30.57 -5.28 -2.90
C SER A 77 30.03 -6.13 -1.74
N ARG A 78 29.75 -5.49 -0.61
CA ARG A 78 29.00 -6.12 0.48
C ARG A 78 27.51 -6.07 0.22
N ARG A 79 27.03 -5.00 -0.42
CA ARG A 79 25.65 -4.81 -0.80
C ARG A 79 25.48 -5.02 -2.29
N HIS A 80 24.56 -5.87 -2.64
CA HIS A 80 24.23 -6.22 -4.02
C HIS A 80 22.82 -5.78 -4.34
N VAL A 81 22.66 -5.07 -5.45
CA VAL A 81 21.37 -4.60 -5.97
C VAL A 81 21.33 -4.88 -7.47
N PHE A 82 20.35 -5.66 -7.89
CA PHE A 82 20.18 -6.03 -9.31
C PHE A 82 18.73 -5.70 -9.71
N THR A 83 18.54 -4.71 -10.56
CA THR A 83 17.25 -4.47 -11.21
C THR A 83 17.19 -5.23 -12.52
N LEU A 84 16.40 -6.28 -12.55
CA LEU A 84 16.09 -7.05 -13.75
C LEU A 84 15.03 -6.28 -14.53
N ARG A 85 15.24 -6.11 -15.83
CA ARG A 85 14.37 -5.35 -16.74
C ARG A 85 13.98 -6.18 -17.95
N ASP A 86 13.08 -5.66 -18.76
CA ASP A 86 12.59 -6.31 -19.99
C ASP A 86 11.95 -7.68 -19.71
N LEU A 87 11.37 -7.83 -18.51
CA LEU A 87 10.63 -9.01 -18.10
C LEU A 87 9.26 -9.05 -18.79
N LYS A 88 8.72 -10.25 -18.98
CA LYS A 88 7.37 -10.42 -19.52
C LYS A 88 6.34 -10.11 -18.44
N PRO A 89 5.31 -9.31 -18.72
CA PRO A 89 4.22 -9.06 -17.79
C PRO A 89 3.45 -10.34 -17.39
N GLY A 90 2.86 -10.33 -16.19
CA GLY A 90 2.01 -11.41 -15.70
C GLY A 90 2.71 -12.75 -15.56
N THR A 91 4.02 -12.75 -15.29
CA THR A 91 4.86 -13.94 -15.37
C THR A 91 5.53 -14.25 -14.05
N HIS A 92 5.53 -15.52 -13.64
CA HIS A 92 6.29 -16.01 -12.50
C HIS A 92 7.69 -16.43 -12.94
N TYR A 93 8.68 -16.00 -12.18
CA TYR A 93 10.09 -16.30 -12.40
C TYR A 93 10.70 -17.03 -11.20
N ASP A 94 11.56 -18.02 -11.48
CA ASP A 94 12.52 -18.52 -10.49
C ASP A 94 13.84 -17.76 -10.66
N TYR A 95 14.51 -17.44 -9.56
CA TYR A 95 15.86 -16.88 -9.60
C TYR A 95 16.85 -17.70 -8.76
N SER A 96 18.13 -17.55 -9.10
CA SER A 96 19.24 -18.03 -8.30
C SER A 96 20.32 -16.95 -8.23
N VAL A 97 20.84 -16.74 -7.03
CA VAL A 97 21.97 -15.84 -6.77
C VAL A 97 23.19 -16.67 -6.45
N TYR A 98 24.32 -16.28 -6.99
CA TYR A 98 25.64 -16.89 -6.72
C TYR A 98 26.63 -15.80 -6.39
N SER A 99 27.39 -15.96 -5.32
CA SER A 99 28.41 -15.03 -4.89
C SER A 99 29.78 -15.71 -4.80
N SER A 100 30.86 -14.96 -5.03
CA SER A 100 32.24 -15.49 -5.01
C SER A 100 32.69 -15.93 -3.61
N ASP A 101 32.01 -15.52 -2.54
CA ASP A 101 32.23 -16.00 -1.18
C ASP A 101 31.55 -17.34 -0.87
N GLY A 102 30.89 -17.94 -1.87
CA GLY A 102 30.20 -19.22 -1.78
C GLY A 102 28.70 -19.13 -1.41
N TYR A 103 28.17 -17.92 -1.21
CA TYR A 103 26.75 -17.75 -0.96
C TYR A 103 25.91 -18.11 -2.19
N VAL A 104 24.86 -18.88 -1.95
CA VAL A 104 23.86 -19.25 -2.94
C VAL A 104 22.46 -19.07 -2.34
N ALA A 105 21.63 -18.29 -3.01
CA ALA A 105 20.22 -18.16 -2.66
C ALA A 105 19.33 -18.50 -3.87
N ARG A 106 18.12 -18.95 -3.60
CA ARG A 106 17.10 -19.23 -4.61
C ARG A 106 15.77 -18.67 -4.13
N GLY A 107 14.97 -18.19 -5.08
CA GLY A 107 13.66 -17.69 -4.78
C GLY A 107 12.82 -17.51 -6.02
N ARG A 108 11.72 -16.81 -5.84
CA ARG A 108 10.75 -16.52 -6.89
C ARG A 108 10.36 -15.06 -6.84
N PHE A 109 9.93 -14.54 -7.96
CA PHE A 109 9.22 -13.27 -8.05
C PHE A 109 8.16 -13.34 -9.15
N TRP A 110 7.28 -12.38 -9.14
CA TRP A 110 6.23 -12.23 -10.12
C TRP A 110 6.26 -10.82 -10.70
N THR A 111 5.87 -10.68 -11.97
CA THR A 111 5.65 -9.39 -12.65
C THR A 111 4.16 -9.13 -12.78
N ALA A 112 3.73 -7.89 -12.55
CA ALA A 112 2.33 -7.48 -12.68
C ALA A 112 1.79 -7.70 -14.10
N PRO A 113 0.49 -7.98 -14.27
CA PRO A 113 -0.10 -8.15 -15.58
C PRO A 113 -0.20 -6.81 -16.32
N ALA A 114 -0.07 -6.86 -17.65
CA ALA A 114 -0.35 -5.73 -18.52
C ALA A 114 -1.84 -5.59 -18.80
N ASP A 115 -2.57 -6.70 -18.82
CA ASP A 115 -4.03 -6.72 -19.00
C ASP A 115 -4.70 -6.48 -17.64
N PRO A 116 -5.46 -5.39 -17.44
CA PRO A 116 -6.14 -5.10 -16.19
C PRO A 116 -7.23 -6.11 -15.83
N GLU A 117 -7.70 -6.91 -16.76
CA GLU A 117 -8.69 -7.97 -16.52
C GLU A 117 -8.04 -9.30 -16.11
N GLN A 118 -6.70 -9.45 -16.26
CA GLN A 118 -6.00 -10.66 -15.83
C GLN A 118 -6.04 -10.77 -14.30
N PRO A 119 -6.62 -11.86 -13.74
CA PRO A 119 -6.70 -12.02 -12.31
C PRO A 119 -5.33 -12.24 -11.66
N PHE A 120 -5.19 -11.73 -10.44
CA PHE A 120 -4.03 -12.00 -9.58
C PHE A 120 -4.42 -11.95 -8.10
N THR A 121 -3.49 -12.34 -7.23
CA THR A 121 -3.69 -12.37 -5.78
C THR A 121 -2.56 -11.66 -5.06
N PHE A 122 -2.87 -10.97 -3.96
CA PHE A 122 -1.84 -10.51 -3.04
C PHE A 122 -2.24 -10.80 -1.59
N ALA A 123 -1.24 -10.89 -0.72
CA ALA A 123 -1.46 -10.97 0.71
C ALA A 123 -1.08 -9.65 1.39
N LEU A 124 -1.83 -9.26 2.42
CA LEU A 124 -1.46 -8.21 3.36
C LEU A 124 -0.94 -8.86 4.64
N HIS A 125 0.34 -8.62 4.96
CA HIS A 125 1.03 -9.17 6.12
C HIS A 125 1.92 -8.11 6.76
N ASN A 126 1.63 -7.70 7.99
CA ASN A 126 2.29 -6.61 8.71
C ASN A 126 2.14 -6.76 10.22
N ASP A 127 2.74 -5.84 11.01
CA ASP A 127 2.74 -5.85 12.47
C ASP A 127 3.41 -7.10 13.07
N LEU A 128 4.58 -7.45 12.54
CA LEU A 128 5.42 -8.53 13.06
C LEU A 128 6.25 -8.07 14.27
N GLN A 129 6.67 -6.80 14.27
CA GLN A 129 7.49 -6.14 15.30
C GLN A 129 8.73 -6.95 15.71
N GLY A 130 9.52 -7.37 14.72
CA GLY A 130 10.74 -8.13 14.94
C GLY A 130 10.54 -9.47 15.65
N GLY A 131 9.31 -9.99 15.65
CA GLY A 131 9.00 -11.28 16.26
C GLY A 131 8.81 -11.22 17.78
N ILE A 132 8.13 -10.23 18.31
CA ILE A 132 7.72 -10.20 19.73
C ILE A 132 7.04 -11.52 20.10
N ASN A 133 6.25 -12.12 19.18
CA ASN A 133 5.81 -13.50 19.27
C ASN A 133 6.34 -14.27 18.05
N VAL A 134 7.59 -14.71 18.11
CA VAL A 134 8.28 -15.45 17.04
C VAL A 134 7.46 -16.64 16.50
N ALA A 135 6.82 -17.39 17.41
CA ALA A 135 6.02 -18.55 17.01
C ALA A 135 4.78 -18.12 16.19
N ALA A 136 4.11 -17.05 16.59
CA ALA A 136 2.97 -16.52 15.83
C ALA A 136 3.42 -15.92 14.50
N ALA A 137 4.48 -15.12 14.46
CA ALA A 137 5.00 -14.52 13.24
C ALA A 137 5.40 -15.60 12.21
N LYS A 138 6.13 -16.64 12.63
CA LYS A 138 6.46 -17.79 11.77
C LYS A 138 5.23 -18.56 11.29
N ALA A 139 4.24 -18.72 12.16
CA ALA A 139 3.00 -19.41 11.76
C ALA A 139 2.20 -18.59 10.74
N VAL A 140 2.09 -17.26 10.91
CA VAL A 140 1.42 -16.38 9.94
C VAL A 140 2.17 -16.38 8.61
N SER A 141 3.50 -16.22 8.61
CA SER A 141 4.33 -16.30 7.41
C SER A 141 4.16 -17.64 6.67
N ALA A 142 4.17 -18.77 7.40
CA ALA A 142 3.90 -20.09 6.80
C ALA A 142 2.49 -20.17 6.17
N GLY A 143 1.49 -19.55 6.81
CA GLY A 143 0.14 -19.42 6.26
C GLY A 143 0.12 -18.62 4.95
N VAL A 144 0.85 -17.49 4.87
CA VAL A 144 1.01 -16.70 3.65
C VAL A 144 1.67 -17.53 2.54
N VAL A 145 2.75 -18.26 2.87
CA VAL A 145 3.43 -19.15 1.91
C VAL A 145 2.48 -20.25 1.39
N GLN A 146 1.66 -20.83 2.27
CA GLN A 146 0.67 -21.84 1.88
C GLN A 146 -0.45 -21.25 1.00
N ALA A 147 -0.90 -20.01 1.29
CA ALA A 147 -1.90 -19.31 0.47
C ALA A 147 -1.37 -18.98 -0.93
N ASN A 148 -0.04 -18.93 -1.11
CA ASN A 148 0.68 -18.75 -2.36
C ASN A 148 0.17 -17.55 -3.19
N PRO A 149 0.19 -16.32 -2.64
CA PRO A 149 -0.17 -15.12 -3.41
C PRO A 149 0.87 -14.83 -4.50
N ASP A 150 0.56 -13.92 -5.42
CA ASP A 150 1.51 -13.46 -6.44
C ASP A 150 2.55 -12.50 -5.86
N PHE A 151 2.18 -11.69 -4.86
CA PHE A 151 3.07 -10.83 -4.07
C PHE A 151 2.53 -10.56 -2.68
N VAL A 152 3.35 -9.97 -1.83
CA VAL A 152 2.99 -9.54 -0.48
C VAL A 152 3.11 -8.03 -0.36
N LEU A 153 2.06 -7.40 0.17
CA LEU A 153 2.03 -6.01 0.59
C LEU A 153 2.15 -5.94 2.10
N SER A 154 2.92 -4.97 2.62
CA SER A 154 2.96 -4.72 4.05
C SER A 154 2.75 -3.25 4.39
N THR A 155 1.98 -3.02 5.45
CA THR A 155 1.75 -1.68 5.99
C THR A 155 2.65 -1.36 7.20
N GLY A 156 3.77 -2.07 7.36
CA GLY A 156 4.82 -1.73 8.31
C GLY A 156 4.79 -2.47 9.65
N ASP A 157 5.57 -1.97 10.59
CA ASP A 157 5.91 -2.60 11.87
C ASP A 157 6.48 -4.02 11.68
N LEU A 158 7.52 -4.11 10.83
CA LEU A 158 8.20 -5.34 10.47
C LEU A 158 9.21 -5.75 11.54
N ALA A 159 9.90 -4.76 12.13
CA ALA A 159 10.91 -4.94 13.16
C ALA A 159 10.60 -4.05 14.36
N ASP A 160 11.07 -4.41 15.57
CA ASP A 160 10.95 -3.57 16.75
C ASP A 160 12.27 -2.80 16.99
N SER A 161 12.74 -2.08 15.96
CA SER A 161 14.03 -1.38 16.00
C SER A 161 13.97 -0.05 16.76
N ARG A 162 12.82 0.61 16.79
CA ARG A 162 12.61 1.91 17.46
C ARG A 162 13.01 1.93 18.93
N TYR A 163 12.73 0.85 19.64
CA TYR A 163 13.02 0.72 21.08
C TYR A 163 14.31 -0.06 21.36
N ALA A 164 15.08 -0.38 20.33
CA ALA A 164 16.37 -1.03 20.49
C ALA A 164 17.34 -0.13 21.29
N PRO A 165 18.04 -0.66 22.29
CA PRO A 165 18.90 0.14 23.16
C PRO A 165 20.16 0.67 22.46
N ASP A 166 20.55 0.01 21.38
CA ASP A 166 21.76 0.31 20.60
C ASP A 166 21.69 -0.32 19.20
N TYR A 167 22.71 -0.07 18.39
CA TYR A 167 22.83 -0.61 17.04
C TYR A 167 22.77 -2.15 16.98
N ALA A 168 23.30 -2.85 17.99
CA ALA A 168 23.23 -4.31 18.04
C ALA A 168 21.80 -4.80 18.27
N GLY A 169 21.01 -4.06 19.05
CA GLY A 169 19.58 -4.31 19.24
C GLY A 169 18.79 -4.11 17.95
N VAL A 170 19.11 -3.07 17.18
CA VAL A 170 18.48 -2.83 15.87
C VAL A 170 18.76 -4.01 14.92
N ILE A 171 20.03 -4.44 14.81
CA ILE A 171 20.40 -5.62 14.02
C ILE A 171 19.66 -6.87 14.48
N ALA A 172 19.57 -7.08 15.81
CA ALA A 172 18.89 -8.25 16.36
C ALA A 172 17.40 -8.26 15.99
N SER A 173 16.74 -7.11 16.00
CA SER A 173 15.34 -6.96 15.63
C SER A 173 15.11 -7.31 14.16
N TRP A 174 15.91 -6.77 13.24
CA TRP A 174 15.82 -7.12 11.82
C TRP A 174 16.19 -8.58 11.53
N ASN A 175 17.15 -9.16 12.25
CA ASN A 175 17.45 -10.59 12.10
C ASN A 175 16.26 -11.47 12.49
N LEU A 176 15.47 -11.07 13.51
CA LEU A 176 14.23 -11.77 13.85
C LEU A 176 13.18 -11.67 12.75
N PHE A 177 13.04 -10.51 12.12
CA PHE A 177 12.18 -10.34 10.94
C PHE A 177 12.59 -11.30 9.83
N PHE A 178 13.88 -11.35 9.46
CA PHE A 178 14.38 -12.27 8.44
C PHE A 178 14.18 -13.73 8.82
N GLU A 179 14.42 -14.09 10.09
CA GLU A 179 14.19 -15.47 10.57
C GLU A 179 12.72 -15.88 10.51
N CYS A 180 11.80 -14.93 10.77
CA CYS A 180 10.36 -15.21 10.73
C CYS A 180 9.82 -15.34 9.30
N LEU A 181 10.38 -14.60 8.34
CA LEU A 181 9.88 -14.48 6.97
C LEU A 181 10.79 -15.10 5.91
N GLU A 182 11.78 -15.92 6.27
CA GLU A 182 12.77 -16.48 5.33
C GLU A 182 12.11 -17.09 4.07
N ASP A 183 11.15 -17.98 4.26
CA ASP A 183 10.46 -18.67 3.16
C ASP A 183 9.54 -17.73 2.38
N GLU A 184 8.91 -16.77 3.05
CA GLU A 184 8.02 -15.77 2.43
C GLU A 184 8.80 -14.80 1.54
N LEU A 185 9.92 -14.25 2.05
CA LEU A 185 10.81 -13.35 1.30
C LEU A 185 11.46 -14.06 0.11
N ALA A 186 11.77 -15.35 0.23
CA ALA A 186 12.28 -16.16 -0.88
C ALA A 186 11.18 -16.47 -1.92
N ALA A 187 9.91 -16.50 -1.50
CA ALA A 187 8.81 -16.92 -2.36
C ALA A 187 8.12 -15.78 -3.11
N PHE A 188 8.17 -14.54 -2.60
CA PHE A 188 7.35 -13.45 -3.12
C PHE A 188 8.10 -12.13 -3.22
N THR A 189 7.69 -11.30 -4.18
CA THR A 189 7.99 -9.87 -4.12
C THR A 189 7.30 -9.30 -2.89
N PHE A 190 8.05 -8.60 -2.05
CA PHE A 190 7.60 -8.04 -0.78
C PHE A 190 7.66 -6.51 -0.85
N GLN A 191 6.50 -5.84 -0.78
CA GLN A 191 6.41 -4.39 -1.00
C GLN A 191 5.87 -3.69 0.25
N PRO A 192 6.73 -3.10 1.10
CA PRO A 192 6.33 -2.51 2.36
C PRO A 192 6.21 -0.99 2.34
N VAL A 193 5.47 -0.44 3.31
CA VAL A 193 5.67 0.90 3.87
C VAL A 193 6.18 0.79 5.29
N SER A 194 6.82 1.84 5.82
CA SER A 194 7.32 1.86 7.19
C SER A 194 6.19 1.94 8.22
N GLY A 195 6.40 1.28 9.37
CA GLY A 195 5.63 1.45 10.58
C GLY A 195 6.43 2.20 11.66
N ASN A 196 5.78 2.54 12.76
CA ASN A 196 6.43 3.34 13.80
C ASN A 196 7.49 2.58 14.63
N HIS A 197 7.59 1.28 14.44
CA HIS A 197 8.62 0.45 15.05
C HIS A 197 9.81 0.19 14.11
N ASP A 198 9.70 0.43 12.81
CA ASP A 198 10.72 0.10 11.81
C ASP A 198 11.87 1.11 11.77
N GLU A 199 11.57 2.39 12.00
CA GLU A 199 12.56 3.45 11.96
C GLU A 199 12.98 3.87 13.38
N PRO A 200 14.23 3.59 13.78
CA PRO A 200 14.82 4.32 14.88
C PRO A 200 14.91 5.80 14.48
N GLU A 201 14.76 6.72 15.44
CA GLU A 201 14.93 8.18 15.24
C GLU A 201 16.36 8.57 14.79
N ASN A 202 17.06 7.66 14.14
CA ASN A 202 18.43 7.78 13.67
C ASN A 202 18.41 7.92 12.14
N PRO A 203 19.05 8.98 11.56
CA PRO A 203 19.18 9.17 10.12
C PRO A 203 19.88 8.02 9.37
N ASP A 204 20.59 7.12 10.08
CA ASP A 204 21.15 5.89 9.51
C ASP A 204 20.18 4.69 9.60
N SER A 205 18.88 4.94 9.45
CA SER A 205 17.82 3.94 9.50
C SER A 205 18.10 2.75 8.57
N PHE A 206 17.99 1.54 9.13
CA PHE A 206 18.13 0.31 8.37
C PHE A 206 17.05 0.15 7.30
N TRP A 207 15.89 0.76 7.49
CA TRP A 207 14.79 0.72 6.54
C TRP A 207 15.24 1.06 5.12
N HIS A 208 15.83 2.25 4.94
CA HIS A 208 16.30 2.74 3.63
C HIS A 208 17.47 1.93 3.06
N ARG A 209 18.15 1.17 3.91
CA ARG A 209 19.24 0.29 3.51
C ARG A 209 18.74 -1.11 3.14
N LEU A 210 17.65 -1.55 3.75
CA LEU A 210 17.12 -2.89 3.55
C LEU A 210 16.24 -2.99 2.32
N PHE A 211 15.32 -2.05 2.16
CA PHE A 211 14.35 -2.09 1.08
C PHE A 211 14.72 -1.12 -0.04
N GLU A 212 14.85 -1.68 -1.25
CA GLU A 212 14.89 -0.88 -2.47
C GLU A 212 13.46 -0.56 -2.87
N LEU A 213 13.07 0.71 -2.73
CA LEU A 213 11.71 1.21 -2.99
C LEU A 213 11.78 2.37 -3.99
N PRO A 214 10.68 2.72 -4.68
CA PRO A 214 10.63 3.88 -5.58
C PRO A 214 10.94 5.20 -4.88
N ASP A 215 10.52 5.33 -3.63
CA ASP A 215 10.86 6.42 -2.71
C ASP A 215 10.92 5.86 -1.29
N ALA A 216 11.65 6.55 -0.44
CA ALA A 216 11.88 6.12 0.94
C ALA A 216 10.64 6.22 1.83
N HIS A 217 9.74 7.16 1.54
CA HIS A 217 8.58 7.50 2.37
C HIS A 217 7.26 7.25 1.65
N ASP A 218 6.94 8.10 0.67
CA ASP A 218 5.67 8.03 -0.06
C ASP A 218 5.93 7.66 -1.51
N TYR A 219 5.28 6.62 -2.01
CA TYR A 219 5.42 6.24 -3.41
C TYR A 219 4.13 5.68 -4.00
N VAL A 220 4.06 5.72 -5.32
CA VAL A 220 2.98 5.12 -6.11
C VAL A 220 3.44 3.79 -6.67
N LEU A 221 2.57 2.79 -6.61
CA LEU A 221 2.82 1.46 -7.15
C LEU A 221 1.61 1.03 -7.99
N ASP A 222 1.80 0.86 -9.29
CA ASP A 222 0.76 0.38 -10.21
C ASP A 222 0.90 -1.12 -10.45
N VAL A 223 -0.08 -1.92 -9.98
CA VAL A 223 -0.11 -3.37 -10.14
C VAL A 223 -1.40 -3.79 -10.83
N GLY A 224 -1.32 -4.14 -12.12
CA GLY A 224 -2.51 -4.41 -12.93
C GLY A 224 -3.47 -3.22 -12.92
N PRO A 225 -4.75 -3.41 -12.51
CA PRO A 225 -5.74 -2.33 -12.46
C PRO A 225 -5.66 -1.47 -11.19
N ILE A 226 -4.73 -1.77 -10.26
CA ILE A 226 -4.65 -1.10 -8.95
C ILE A 226 -3.52 -0.09 -8.95
N ARG A 227 -3.84 1.14 -8.51
CA ARG A 227 -2.85 2.11 -8.03
C ARG A 227 -2.83 2.11 -6.52
N PHE A 228 -1.78 1.56 -5.94
CA PHE A 228 -1.49 1.70 -4.53
C PHE A 228 -0.81 3.05 -4.27
N LEU A 229 -1.29 3.76 -3.26
CA LEU A 229 -0.61 4.92 -2.67
C LEU A 229 0.03 4.44 -1.37
N MET A 230 1.31 4.13 -1.44
CA MET A 230 2.11 3.64 -0.33
C MET A 230 2.60 4.83 0.47
N LEU A 231 2.08 5.02 1.68
CA LEU A 231 2.24 6.26 2.44
C LEU A 231 2.91 6.01 3.79
N ASP A 232 3.90 6.80 4.13
CA ASP A 232 4.46 6.82 5.46
C ASP A 232 3.57 7.67 6.39
N SER A 233 2.90 7.04 7.33
CA SER A 233 2.07 7.68 8.35
C SER A 233 2.78 7.87 9.69
N THR A 234 4.07 7.57 9.76
CA THR A 234 4.86 7.66 11.01
C THR A 234 5.45 9.05 11.20
N GLU A 235 5.87 9.69 10.11
CA GLU A 235 6.36 11.06 10.06
C GLU A 235 5.34 11.96 9.33
N PHE A 236 4.33 12.39 10.06
CA PHE A 236 3.26 13.18 9.48
C PHE A 236 3.62 14.67 9.42
N GLU A 237 3.94 15.16 8.22
CA GLU A 237 4.21 16.58 7.94
C GLU A 237 2.97 17.37 7.44
N GLY A 238 1.79 17.07 7.96
CA GLY A 238 0.57 17.87 7.75
C GLY A 238 0.30 18.30 6.29
N PRO A 239 0.33 19.62 6.03
CA PRO A 239 -0.11 20.18 4.74
C PRO A 239 0.69 19.77 3.51
N SER A 240 2.01 19.53 3.63
CA SER A 240 2.87 19.22 2.47
C SER A 240 2.57 17.82 1.93
N ARG A 241 2.45 16.83 2.81
CA ARG A 241 2.05 15.47 2.44
C ARG A 241 0.61 15.41 1.94
N ALA A 242 -0.31 16.14 2.56
CA ALA A 242 -1.68 16.23 2.08
C ALA A 242 -1.77 16.78 0.65
N ALA A 243 -0.93 17.77 0.29
CA ALA A 243 -0.87 18.31 -1.07
C ALA A 243 -0.32 17.29 -2.09
N TRP A 244 0.71 16.52 -1.73
CA TRP A 244 1.21 15.44 -2.57
C TRP A 244 0.14 14.36 -2.75
N LEU A 245 -0.47 13.91 -1.67
CA LEU A 245 -1.53 12.90 -1.67
C LEU A 245 -2.73 13.34 -2.53
N ALA A 246 -3.16 14.61 -2.42
CA ALA A 246 -4.25 15.14 -3.24
C ALA A 246 -3.94 15.05 -4.74
N ARG A 247 -2.69 15.34 -5.14
CA ARG A 247 -2.28 15.23 -6.56
C ARG A 247 -2.29 13.78 -7.04
N GLU A 248 -1.76 12.84 -6.25
CA GLU A 248 -1.69 11.44 -6.65
C GLU A 248 -3.08 10.79 -6.66
N LEU A 249 -3.95 11.11 -5.70
CA LEU A 249 -5.35 10.70 -5.70
C LEU A 249 -6.10 11.26 -6.91
N GLN A 250 -5.87 12.52 -7.28
CA GLN A 250 -6.49 13.09 -8.47
C GLN A 250 -5.99 12.40 -9.75
N LYS A 251 -4.68 12.16 -9.90
CA LYS A 251 -4.14 11.40 -11.02
C LYS A 251 -4.83 10.03 -11.10
N ALA A 252 -4.93 9.33 -9.97
CA ALA A 252 -5.60 8.04 -9.91
C ALA A 252 -7.08 8.12 -10.29
N ALA A 253 -7.80 9.11 -9.76
CA ALA A 253 -9.25 9.27 -10.01
C ALA A 253 -9.58 9.49 -11.49
N PHE A 254 -8.70 10.15 -12.24
CA PHE A 254 -8.96 10.52 -13.63
C PHE A 254 -8.14 9.74 -14.67
N ASP A 255 -7.26 8.83 -14.23
CA ASP A 255 -6.53 7.92 -15.10
C ASP A 255 -7.44 6.75 -15.52
N PRO A 256 -7.78 6.60 -16.82
CA PRO A 256 -8.64 5.51 -17.27
C PRO A 256 -8.02 4.11 -17.09
N ALA A 257 -6.71 4.00 -16.97
CA ALA A 257 -6.02 2.74 -16.73
C ALA A 257 -6.13 2.26 -15.27
N VAL A 258 -6.43 3.17 -14.33
CA VAL A 258 -6.59 2.86 -12.92
C VAL A 258 -8.04 2.52 -12.64
N VAL A 259 -8.31 1.31 -12.20
CA VAL A 259 -9.63 0.83 -11.77
C VAL A 259 -9.79 0.99 -10.26
N TRP A 260 -8.73 0.70 -9.51
CA TRP A 260 -8.70 0.75 -8.06
C TRP A 260 -7.69 1.76 -7.56
N THR A 261 -8.09 2.60 -6.61
CA THR A 261 -7.18 3.46 -5.85
C THR A 261 -7.17 3.01 -4.40
N ILE A 262 -6.01 2.47 -3.95
CA ILE A 262 -5.86 1.86 -2.63
C ILE A 262 -4.72 2.54 -1.87
N PRO A 263 -5.00 3.53 -0.99
CA PRO A 263 -4.04 4.00 -0.01
C PRO A 263 -3.68 2.90 0.98
N ALA A 264 -2.37 2.71 1.22
CA ALA A 264 -1.84 1.73 2.17
C ALA A 264 -0.78 2.39 3.06
N PHE A 265 -0.98 2.34 4.37
CA PHE A 265 -0.12 3.00 5.35
C PHE A 265 -0.29 2.38 6.74
N HIS A 266 0.63 2.68 7.66
CA HIS A 266 0.67 1.98 8.92
C HIS A 266 -0.44 2.37 9.91
N ARG A 267 -0.52 3.67 10.33
CA ARG A 267 -1.46 4.11 11.37
C ARG A 267 -2.87 4.26 10.82
N PRO A 268 -3.89 3.56 11.37
CA PRO A 268 -5.26 3.66 10.87
C PRO A 268 -5.89 5.00 11.28
N PRO A 269 -6.66 5.68 10.40
CA PRO A 269 -7.47 6.82 10.80
C PRO A 269 -8.64 6.41 11.70
N PHE A 270 -9.15 5.20 11.52
CA PHE A 270 -10.26 4.62 12.29
C PHE A 270 -9.86 3.25 12.82
N SER A 271 -10.00 3.06 14.12
CA SER A 271 -9.79 1.80 14.82
C SER A 271 -10.55 1.85 16.14
N GLU A 272 -11.21 0.75 16.49
CA GLU A 272 -12.08 0.67 17.67
C GLU A 272 -11.58 -0.40 18.63
N GLY A 273 -11.39 -0.03 19.88
CA GLY A 273 -10.87 -0.89 20.93
C GLY A 273 -9.71 -0.27 21.71
N GLU A 274 -8.73 -1.06 22.08
CA GLU A 274 -7.59 -0.65 22.92
C GLU A 274 -6.70 0.41 22.23
N ARG A 275 -6.49 0.27 20.92
CA ARG A 275 -5.81 1.25 20.08
C ARG A 275 -6.85 2.03 19.27
N GLY A 276 -6.97 3.30 19.52
CA GLY A 276 -7.85 4.19 18.75
C GLY A 276 -7.22 4.62 17.41
N GLY A 277 -8.06 5.18 16.53
CA GLY A 277 -7.58 5.73 15.26
C GLY A 277 -6.86 7.08 15.40
N ASP A 278 -6.03 7.42 14.40
CA ASP A 278 -5.22 8.64 14.37
C ASP A 278 -6.05 9.86 13.97
N ALA A 279 -6.06 10.89 14.83
CA ALA A 279 -6.85 12.11 14.63
C ALA A 279 -6.28 12.99 13.51
N SER A 280 -4.95 13.04 13.37
CA SER A 280 -4.31 13.86 12.34
C SER A 280 -4.59 13.32 10.94
N LEU A 281 -4.61 12.00 10.78
CA LEU A 281 -4.98 11.37 9.51
C LEU A 281 -6.46 11.61 9.17
N ARG A 282 -7.35 11.61 10.19
CA ARG A 282 -8.76 12.00 9.98
C ARG A 282 -8.91 13.44 9.54
N GLU A 283 -8.08 14.34 10.05
CA GLU A 283 -8.12 15.76 9.68
C GLU A 283 -7.62 15.99 8.24
N TRP A 284 -6.49 15.33 7.86
CA TRP A 284 -5.77 15.70 6.64
C TRP A 284 -5.94 14.73 5.45
N TRP A 285 -6.04 13.41 5.69
CA TRP A 285 -6.07 12.41 4.63
C TRP A 285 -7.48 11.90 4.32
N VAL A 286 -8.29 11.64 5.35
CA VAL A 286 -9.66 11.14 5.15
C VAL A 286 -10.51 12.04 4.26
N PRO A 287 -10.48 13.39 4.38
CA PRO A 287 -11.19 14.26 3.46
C PRO A 287 -10.78 14.08 2.00
N LEU A 288 -9.51 13.76 1.75
CA LEU A 288 -8.99 13.50 0.40
C LEU A 288 -9.44 12.13 -0.12
N PHE A 289 -9.41 11.10 0.72
CA PHE A 289 -9.91 9.77 0.35
C PHE A 289 -11.38 9.82 -0.07
N THR A 290 -12.22 10.52 0.70
CA THR A 290 -13.63 10.73 0.36
C THR A 290 -13.78 11.54 -0.94
N LYS A 291 -13.04 12.64 -1.08
CA LYS A 291 -13.14 13.55 -2.23
C LYS A 291 -12.79 12.88 -3.56
N TYR A 292 -11.77 12.03 -3.55
CA TYR A 292 -11.29 11.34 -4.74
C TYR A 292 -11.75 9.88 -4.82
N GLU A 293 -12.72 9.49 -3.97
CA GLU A 293 -13.36 8.17 -3.98
C GLU A 293 -12.33 7.03 -3.92
N ALA A 294 -11.46 7.04 -2.89
CA ALA A 294 -10.57 5.91 -2.66
C ALA A 294 -11.41 4.64 -2.44
N ASP A 295 -11.05 3.56 -3.15
CA ASP A 295 -11.87 2.35 -3.22
C ASP A 295 -11.74 1.46 -1.97
N LEU A 296 -10.57 1.50 -1.31
CA LEU A 296 -10.28 0.75 -0.09
C LEU A 296 -9.03 1.33 0.57
N VAL A 297 -9.05 1.53 1.88
CA VAL A 297 -7.87 1.99 2.65
C VAL A 297 -7.35 0.84 3.50
N LEU A 298 -6.04 0.54 3.39
CA LEU A 298 -5.36 -0.52 4.12
C LEU A 298 -4.45 0.06 5.20
N SER A 299 -4.50 -0.51 6.41
CA SER A 299 -3.64 -0.10 7.52
C SER A 299 -3.35 -1.25 8.50
N GLY A 300 -2.37 -1.03 9.38
CA GLY A 300 -1.94 -1.94 10.45
C GLY A 300 -2.04 -1.29 11.84
N HIS A 301 -0.96 -1.36 12.61
CA HIS A 301 -0.76 -0.69 13.90
C HIS A 301 -1.67 -1.15 15.05
N ALA A 302 -2.94 -1.34 14.85
CA ALA A 302 -3.85 -1.89 15.85
C ALA A 302 -3.84 -3.42 15.72
N HIS A 303 -3.11 -4.09 16.60
CA HIS A 303 -2.84 -5.53 16.51
C HIS A 303 -4.11 -6.37 16.69
N GLY A 304 -4.79 -6.57 15.59
CA GLY A 304 -6.04 -7.30 15.43
C GLY A 304 -6.60 -7.03 14.04
N TYR A 305 -7.74 -7.59 13.76
CA TYR A 305 -8.45 -7.41 12.51
C TYR A 305 -9.70 -6.56 12.72
N GLN A 306 -9.89 -5.51 11.92
CA GLN A 306 -11.08 -4.70 11.92
C GLN A 306 -11.44 -4.30 10.49
N ARG A 307 -12.57 -4.79 9.99
CA ARG A 307 -13.19 -4.29 8.77
C ARG A 307 -14.26 -3.30 9.16
N MET A 308 -14.07 -2.03 8.81
CA MET A 308 -14.99 -0.96 9.17
C MET A 308 -16.19 -0.97 8.23
N GLN A 309 -17.34 -0.45 8.71
CA GLN A 309 -18.39 0.03 7.81
C GLN A 309 -17.80 1.16 6.95
N PRO A 310 -18.25 1.32 5.70
CA PRO A 310 -17.78 2.45 4.89
C PRO A 310 -18.05 3.78 5.60
N ILE A 311 -17.02 4.60 5.72
CA ILE A 311 -17.12 5.94 6.34
C ILE A 311 -17.04 6.97 5.21
N ASP A 312 -18.07 7.79 5.07
CA ASP A 312 -18.23 8.72 3.93
C ASP A 312 -18.02 8.02 2.57
N GLY A 313 -18.53 6.78 2.43
CA GLY A 313 -18.44 5.97 1.21
C GLY A 313 -17.12 5.21 1.02
N VAL A 314 -16.10 5.45 1.83
CA VAL A 314 -14.78 4.80 1.74
C VAL A 314 -14.70 3.61 2.71
N PRO A 315 -14.36 2.40 2.23
CA PRO A 315 -14.07 1.24 3.09
C PRO A 315 -12.68 1.34 3.72
N TYR A 316 -12.57 0.93 4.99
CA TYR A 316 -11.30 0.87 5.73
C TYR A 316 -11.08 -0.53 6.29
N LEU A 317 -9.86 -1.03 6.14
CA LEU A 317 -9.41 -2.30 6.68
C LEU A 317 -8.18 -2.10 7.55
N VAL A 318 -8.27 -2.51 8.81
CA VAL A 318 -7.14 -2.58 9.74
C VAL A 318 -6.77 -4.04 9.92
N SER A 319 -5.52 -4.39 9.65
CA SER A 319 -5.00 -5.75 9.73
C SER A 319 -3.64 -5.71 10.41
N GLY A 320 -3.58 -5.97 11.72
CA GLY A 320 -2.37 -5.88 12.54
C GLY A 320 -2.01 -7.19 13.25
N GLY A 321 -2.37 -8.34 12.66
CA GLY A 321 -2.22 -9.64 13.31
C GLY A 321 -1.00 -10.46 12.92
N GLY A 322 0.08 -9.87 12.39
CA GLY A 322 1.22 -10.59 11.82
C GLY A 322 2.15 -11.26 12.85
N GLY A 323 2.18 -10.81 14.09
CA GLY A 323 3.09 -11.40 15.10
C GLY A 323 3.24 -10.60 16.38
N GLY A 324 2.89 -9.32 16.38
CA GLY A 324 2.87 -8.47 17.55
C GLY A 324 1.83 -8.90 18.60
N TRP A 325 1.93 -8.37 19.83
CA TRP A 325 0.95 -8.64 20.87
C TRP A 325 -0.44 -8.17 20.47
N LEU A 326 -1.42 -9.09 20.46
CA LEU A 326 -2.79 -8.77 20.07
C LEU A 326 -3.44 -7.80 21.05
N TYR A 327 -4.14 -6.80 20.52
CA TYR A 327 -4.96 -5.85 21.28
C TYR A 327 -6.43 -6.28 21.32
N GLN A 328 -7.16 -5.78 22.31
CA GLN A 328 -8.60 -5.95 22.35
C GLN A 328 -9.26 -5.02 21.34
N VAL A 329 -10.13 -5.57 20.51
CA VAL A 329 -10.96 -4.83 19.54
C VAL A 329 -12.41 -4.79 20.00
N ASP A 330 -13.18 -3.76 19.61
CA ASP A 330 -14.62 -3.69 19.92
C ASP A 330 -15.48 -4.07 18.70
N PRO A 331 -15.92 -5.35 18.58
CA PRO A 331 -16.70 -5.80 17.44
C PRO A 331 -18.14 -5.26 17.43
N ARG A 332 -18.59 -4.58 18.49
CA ARG A 332 -19.95 -4.04 18.59
C ARG A 332 -20.03 -2.55 18.31
N HIS A 333 -18.89 -1.90 18.08
CA HIS A 333 -18.91 -0.49 17.74
C HIS A 333 -19.63 -0.24 16.41
N PRO A 334 -20.48 0.80 16.29
CA PRO A 334 -21.29 1.05 15.08
C PRO A 334 -20.48 1.17 13.78
N ASN A 335 -19.25 1.65 13.87
CA ASN A 335 -18.36 1.78 12.72
C ASN A 335 -17.73 0.45 12.26
N VAL A 336 -17.91 -0.64 13.02
CA VAL A 336 -17.27 -1.93 12.75
C VAL A 336 -18.25 -2.86 12.04
N ALA A 337 -17.84 -3.37 10.87
CA ALA A 337 -18.58 -4.42 10.17
C ALA A 337 -18.20 -5.81 10.69
N PHE A 338 -16.91 -6.01 10.98
CA PHE A 338 -16.38 -7.23 11.60
C PHE A 338 -15.07 -6.91 12.31
N ALA A 339 -14.82 -7.45 13.49
CA ALA A 339 -13.54 -7.35 14.18
C ALA A 339 -13.24 -8.58 15.04
N THR A 340 -11.96 -8.92 15.13
CA THR A 340 -11.46 -9.99 16.01
C THR A 340 -10.02 -9.75 16.41
N SER A 341 -9.66 -10.20 17.62
CA SER A 341 -8.28 -10.24 18.12
C SER A 341 -7.69 -11.61 17.80
N ALA A 342 -7.01 -11.73 16.64
CA ALA A 342 -6.43 -12.97 16.17
C ALA A 342 -5.15 -12.73 15.37
N TYR A 343 -4.21 -13.68 15.43
CA TYR A 343 -3.10 -13.71 14.48
C TYR A 343 -3.62 -14.11 13.10
N HIS A 344 -3.25 -13.34 12.07
CA HIS A 344 -3.84 -13.50 10.74
C HIS A 344 -3.04 -12.79 9.65
N PHE A 345 -3.40 -13.09 8.43
CA PHE A 345 -3.10 -12.35 7.21
C PHE A 345 -4.36 -12.22 6.37
N VAL A 346 -4.34 -11.36 5.36
CA VAL A 346 -5.49 -11.17 4.47
C VAL A 346 -5.09 -11.44 3.04
N VAL A 347 -5.82 -12.32 2.36
CA VAL A 347 -5.65 -12.60 0.93
C VAL A 347 -6.63 -11.78 0.13
N PHE A 348 -6.15 -11.09 -0.88
CA PHE A 348 -6.91 -10.31 -1.85
C PHE A 348 -6.90 -11.02 -3.20
N ARG A 349 -8.08 -11.27 -3.77
CA ARG A 349 -8.26 -11.83 -5.10
C ARG A 349 -8.81 -10.75 -6.00
N VAL A 350 -8.01 -10.30 -6.96
CA VAL A 350 -8.32 -9.20 -7.87
C VAL A 350 -8.74 -9.77 -9.22
N ALA A 351 -9.87 -9.31 -9.74
CA ALA A 351 -10.36 -9.63 -11.07
C ALA A 351 -11.09 -8.41 -11.65
N GLY A 352 -10.41 -7.64 -12.47
CA GLY A 352 -10.93 -6.40 -13.05
C GLY A 352 -11.53 -5.47 -11.99
N LYS A 353 -12.83 -5.24 -12.03
CA LYS A 353 -13.57 -4.37 -11.10
C LYS A 353 -13.97 -5.03 -9.78
N THR A 354 -13.53 -6.24 -9.50
CA THR A 354 -13.90 -6.95 -8.26
C THR A 354 -12.66 -7.33 -7.46
N ILE A 355 -12.69 -7.01 -6.17
CA ILE A 355 -11.72 -7.51 -5.18
C ILE A 355 -12.48 -8.30 -4.12
N ARG A 356 -12.08 -9.58 -3.93
CA ARG A 356 -12.53 -10.40 -2.81
C ARG A 356 -11.44 -10.53 -1.79
N ILE A 357 -11.78 -10.33 -0.52
CA ILE A 357 -10.86 -10.54 0.59
C ILE A 357 -11.24 -11.76 1.40
N GLU A 358 -10.21 -12.45 1.89
CA GLU A 358 -10.32 -13.53 2.86
C GLU A 358 -9.31 -13.28 3.98
N ALA A 359 -9.81 -12.96 5.18
CA ALA A 359 -8.97 -12.88 6.37
C ALA A 359 -8.83 -14.28 6.97
N GLN A 360 -7.58 -14.74 7.16
CA GLN A 360 -7.26 -16.13 7.49
C GLN A 360 -6.34 -16.20 8.71
N THR A 361 -6.62 -17.14 9.60
CA THR A 361 -5.68 -17.55 10.63
C THR A 361 -4.49 -18.30 10.01
N PRO A 362 -3.37 -18.50 10.75
CA PRO A 362 -2.18 -19.16 10.23
C PRO A 362 -2.41 -20.56 9.65
N ASP A 363 -3.41 -21.28 10.11
CA ASP A 363 -3.79 -22.61 9.63
C ASP A 363 -4.69 -22.58 8.37
N GLY A 364 -4.95 -21.38 7.83
CA GLY A 364 -5.78 -21.19 6.63
C GLY A 364 -7.29 -21.14 6.91
N THR A 365 -7.72 -21.14 8.18
CA THR A 365 -9.14 -20.99 8.51
C THR A 365 -9.59 -19.55 8.22
N VAL A 366 -10.55 -19.40 7.31
CA VAL A 366 -11.12 -18.10 6.95
C VAL A 366 -12.17 -17.69 7.98
N PHE A 367 -11.98 -16.54 8.63
CA PHE A 367 -12.90 -16.01 9.63
C PHE A 367 -13.71 -14.80 9.15
N ASP A 368 -13.27 -14.08 8.11
CA ASP A 368 -14.05 -13.00 7.47
C ASP A 368 -13.86 -13.01 5.96
N ARG A 369 -14.92 -12.60 5.24
CA ARG A 369 -14.95 -12.41 3.80
C ARG A 369 -15.68 -11.13 3.46
N ALA A 370 -15.17 -10.42 2.45
CA ALA A 370 -15.90 -9.31 1.84
C ALA A 370 -15.61 -9.25 0.34
N GLU A 371 -16.51 -8.62 -0.38
CA GLU A 371 -16.34 -8.32 -1.79
C GLU A 371 -16.51 -6.81 -1.99
N TYR A 372 -15.59 -6.22 -2.71
CA TYR A 372 -15.61 -4.83 -3.12
C TYR A 372 -15.74 -4.77 -4.64
N VAL A 373 -16.50 -3.80 -5.13
CA VAL A 373 -16.64 -3.51 -6.56
C VAL A 373 -16.21 -2.07 -6.77
N ALA A 374 -15.19 -1.87 -7.60
CA ALA A 374 -14.69 -0.55 -7.93
C ALA A 374 -15.80 0.29 -8.58
N ARG A 375 -16.03 1.48 -8.04
CA ARG A 375 -17.01 2.42 -8.54
C ARG A 375 -16.37 3.78 -8.65
N ARG A 376 -16.39 4.34 -9.86
CA ARG A 376 -16.00 5.72 -10.10
C ARG A 376 -17.17 6.46 -10.65
N HIS A 377 -17.71 7.34 -9.84
CA HIS A 377 -18.82 8.18 -10.27
C HIS A 377 -18.40 9.23 -11.29
N VAL A 378 -17.14 9.66 -11.30
CA VAL A 378 -16.71 10.77 -12.14
C VAL A 378 -15.41 10.48 -12.88
N ARG A 379 -15.38 10.85 -14.18
CA ARG A 379 -14.16 10.92 -14.99
C ARG A 379 -14.08 12.28 -15.66
N VAL A 380 -12.87 12.81 -15.77
CA VAL A 380 -12.58 14.12 -16.38
C VAL A 380 -11.52 13.95 -17.46
N GLU A 381 -11.81 14.40 -18.66
CA GLU A 381 -10.90 14.35 -19.81
C GLU A 381 -10.69 15.75 -20.42
N PRO A 382 -9.43 16.20 -20.47
CA PRO A 382 -8.23 15.57 -19.91
C PRO A 382 -8.22 15.62 -18.36
N ALA A 383 -7.45 14.73 -17.72
CA ALA A 383 -7.37 14.63 -16.25
C ALA A 383 -6.90 15.93 -15.59
N PHE A 384 -6.12 16.73 -16.29
CA PHE A 384 -5.66 18.08 -15.89
C PHE A 384 -5.99 19.07 -17.02
N PRO A 385 -7.24 19.54 -17.08
CA PRO A 385 -7.66 20.42 -18.16
C PRO A 385 -6.98 21.79 -18.02
N ALA A 386 -6.56 22.38 -19.15
CA ALA A 386 -6.03 23.74 -19.19
C ALA A 386 -7.14 24.78 -19.39
N ARG A 387 -6.89 26.05 -19.02
CA ARG A 387 -7.79 27.14 -19.32
C ARG A 387 -7.97 27.30 -20.83
N GLY A 388 -9.18 27.57 -21.26
CA GLY A 388 -9.54 27.64 -22.69
C GLY A 388 -9.61 26.28 -23.39
N GLU A 389 -9.24 25.20 -22.74
CA GLU A 389 -9.30 23.84 -23.29
C GLU A 389 -10.73 23.25 -23.18
N THR A 390 -11.07 22.39 -24.11
CA THR A 390 -12.30 21.61 -24.05
C THR A 390 -12.13 20.51 -23.00
N CYS A 391 -13.04 20.46 -22.05
CA CYS A 391 -13.07 19.47 -20.98
C CYS A 391 -14.37 18.70 -21.03
N THR A 392 -14.30 17.37 -20.92
CA THR A 392 -15.44 16.47 -20.82
C THR A 392 -15.51 15.87 -19.44
N VAL A 393 -16.66 15.99 -18.78
CA VAL A 393 -16.97 15.31 -17.53
C VAL A 393 -17.95 14.19 -17.83
N ARG A 394 -17.60 12.97 -17.44
CA ARG A 394 -18.47 11.79 -17.49
C ARG A 394 -18.88 11.43 -16.08
N TYR A 395 -20.17 11.19 -15.86
CA TYR A 395 -20.74 10.86 -14.55
C TYR A 395 -21.51 9.55 -14.63
N ASP A 396 -21.15 8.59 -13.79
CA ASP A 396 -21.87 7.34 -13.55
C ASP A 396 -22.77 7.51 -12.31
N ALA A 397 -24.08 7.50 -12.53
CA ALA A 397 -25.08 7.68 -11.50
C ALA A 397 -25.44 6.37 -10.76
N GLN A 398 -24.96 5.22 -11.25
CA GLN A 398 -25.32 3.92 -10.65
C GLN A 398 -24.87 3.83 -9.19
N GLY A 399 -25.77 3.33 -8.34
CA GLY A 399 -25.52 3.21 -6.90
C GLY A 399 -25.44 4.53 -6.14
N GLY A 400 -25.65 5.66 -6.81
CA GLY A 400 -25.70 7.01 -6.23
C GLY A 400 -27.11 7.61 -6.14
N PRO A 401 -27.25 8.81 -5.56
CA PRO A 401 -28.56 9.46 -5.37
C PRO A 401 -29.32 9.76 -6.68
N LEU A 402 -28.60 9.80 -7.80
CA LEU A 402 -29.15 10.13 -9.12
C LEU A 402 -29.31 8.91 -10.05
N GLU A 403 -29.24 7.69 -9.52
CA GLU A 403 -29.36 6.46 -10.32
C GLU A 403 -30.58 6.43 -11.21
N ASP A 404 -31.74 6.84 -10.69
CA ASP A 404 -33.02 6.88 -11.40
C ASP A 404 -33.34 8.24 -12.05
N ALA A 405 -32.33 9.12 -12.20
CA ALA A 405 -32.55 10.44 -12.76
C ALA A 405 -32.93 10.35 -14.26
N ALA A 406 -33.99 11.07 -14.62
CA ALA A 406 -34.38 11.22 -16.02
C ALA A 406 -33.54 12.28 -16.76
N GLN A 407 -32.97 13.21 -16.03
CA GLN A 407 -32.08 14.26 -16.49
C GLN A 407 -31.06 14.60 -15.40
N VAL A 408 -29.86 14.97 -15.80
CA VAL A 408 -28.79 15.38 -14.90
C VAL A 408 -28.18 16.67 -15.42
N THR A 409 -27.86 17.57 -14.52
CA THR A 409 -27.13 18.82 -14.79
C THR A 409 -25.80 18.77 -14.03
N LEU A 410 -24.71 19.03 -14.73
CA LEU A 410 -23.41 19.30 -14.16
C LEU A 410 -23.43 20.75 -13.62
N HIS A 411 -23.33 20.88 -12.30
CA HIS A 411 -23.21 22.15 -11.62
C HIS A 411 -21.72 22.46 -11.42
N LEU A 412 -21.20 23.47 -12.10
CA LEU A 412 -19.79 23.79 -12.20
C LEU A 412 -19.47 25.09 -11.46
N GLY A 413 -18.52 25.02 -10.56
CA GLY A 413 -17.94 26.12 -9.83
C GLY A 413 -16.42 26.19 -9.91
N ARG A 414 -15.83 27.16 -9.28
CA ARG A 414 -14.39 27.27 -9.09
C ARG A 414 -14.04 27.43 -7.62
N ASP A 415 -12.82 27.02 -7.27
CA ASP A 415 -12.24 27.30 -5.97
C ASP A 415 -13.20 26.94 -4.82
N GLU A 416 -13.61 25.66 -4.74
CA GLU A 416 -14.56 25.09 -3.76
C GLU A 416 -15.97 25.70 -3.79
N PHE A 417 -16.45 26.05 -4.96
CA PHE A 417 -17.75 26.74 -5.16
C PHE A 417 -17.83 28.13 -4.55
N ASN A 418 -16.71 28.79 -4.27
CA ASN A 418 -16.74 30.22 -3.93
C ASN A 418 -17.41 31.07 -5.01
N HIS A 419 -17.41 30.56 -6.25
CA HIS A 419 -18.13 31.15 -7.36
C HIS A 419 -18.72 30.07 -8.25
N LEU A 420 -20.03 30.13 -8.47
CA LEU A 420 -20.70 29.37 -9.52
C LEU A 420 -20.22 29.87 -10.89
N LEU A 421 -19.88 28.97 -11.81
CA LEU A 421 -19.49 29.30 -13.18
C LEU A 421 -20.65 29.09 -14.14
N LEU A 422 -21.20 27.86 -14.20
CA LEU A 422 -22.30 27.52 -15.09
C LEU A 422 -22.95 26.19 -14.71
N ASP A 423 -24.17 26.01 -15.19
CA ASP A 423 -24.88 24.75 -15.20
C ASP A 423 -24.85 24.18 -16.62
N VAL A 424 -24.40 22.94 -16.78
CA VAL A 424 -24.34 22.27 -18.08
C VAL A 424 -25.28 21.08 -18.05
N PRO A 425 -26.35 21.10 -18.86
CA PRO A 425 -27.15 19.90 -19.06
C PRO A 425 -26.30 18.76 -19.59
N MET A 426 -26.48 17.57 -18.99
CA MET A 426 -25.73 16.38 -19.38
C MET A 426 -26.54 15.53 -20.36
N GLU A 427 -25.85 14.89 -21.26
CA GLU A 427 -26.42 13.94 -22.22
C GLU A 427 -26.09 12.50 -21.80
N ARG A 428 -26.98 11.54 -22.16
CA ARG A 428 -26.68 10.12 -21.96
C ARG A 428 -25.62 9.67 -22.99
N ASP A 429 -24.57 8.99 -22.52
CA ASP A 429 -23.46 8.58 -23.41
C ASP A 429 -23.63 7.18 -24.03
N GLY A 430 -24.83 6.60 -23.94
CA GLY A 430 -25.14 5.27 -24.46
C GLY A 430 -24.91 4.11 -23.50
N VAL A 431 -24.23 4.34 -22.37
CA VAL A 431 -24.09 3.38 -21.29
C VAL A 431 -25.20 3.65 -20.25
N PRO A 432 -25.97 2.62 -19.82
CA PRO A 432 -27.01 2.82 -18.82
C PRO A 432 -26.46 3.48 -17.54
N GLY A 433 -27.14 4.54 -17.08
CA GLY A 433 -26.78 5.28 -15.88
C GLY A 433 -25.65 6.30 -16.08
N THR A 434 -25.02 6.37 -17.24
CA THR A 434 -23.89 7.26 -17.49
C THR A 434 -24.30 8.51 -18.29
N TRP A 435 -23.76 9.65 -17.83
CA TRP A 435 -24.03 10.98 -18.36
C TRP A 435 -22.73 11.67 -18.75
N THR A 436 -22.76 12.54 -19.75
CA THR A 436 -21.60 13.29 -20.21
C THR A 436 -21.94 14.76 -20.44
N ALA A 437 -21.01 15.65 -20.11
CA ALA A 437 -21.06 17.06 -20.43
C ALA A 437 -19.71 17.53 -20.93
N THR A 438 -19.71 18.36 -21.97
CA THR A 438 -18.49 18.93 -22.55
C THR A 438 -18.61 20.46 -22.50
N PHE A 439 -17.56 21.13 -22.04
CA PHE A 439 -17.49 22.58 -21.91
C PHE A 439 -16.06 23.07 -22.11
N THR A 440 -15.91 24.38 -22.33
CA THR A 440 -14.59 25.01 -22.34
C THR A 440 -14.25 25.48 -20.92
N VAL A 441 -13.06 25.15 -20.43
CA VAL A 441 -12.59 25.59 -19.10
C VAL A 441 -12.48 27.10 -19.08
N PRO A 442 -13.22 27.79 -18.19
CA PRO A 442 -13.20 29.25 -18.15
C PRO A 442 -11.84 29.80 -17.71
N ASP A 443 -11.39 30.91 -18.33
CA ASP A 443 -10.15 31.60 -17.99
C ASP A 443 -10.12 32.11 -16.54
N SER A 444 -11.29 32.29 -15.93
CA SER A 444 -11.43 32.75 -14.54
C SER A 444 -11.05 31.70 -13.49
N VAL A 445 -10.87 30.44 -13.89
CA VAL A 445 -10.45 29.35 -12.97
C VAL A 445 -8.97 29.48 -12.69
N LYS A 446 -8.59 29.64 -11.42
CA LYS A 446 -7.18 29.80 -11.04
C LYS A 446 -6.52 28.47 -10.70
N TRP A 447 -7.18 27.62 -9.92
CA TRP A 447 -6.57 26.42 -9.34
C TRP A 447 -7.32 25.16 -9.71
N HIS A 448 -8.64 25.12 -9.50
CA HIS A 448 -9.44 23.94 -9.76
C HIS A 448 -10.88 24.27 -10.13
N LEU A 449 -11.43 23.39 -10.96
CA LEU A 449 -12.85 23.26 -11.17
C LEU A 449 -13.45 22.47 -10.00
N ALA A 450 -14.57 22.93 -9.47
CA ALA A 450 -15.38 22.20 -8.53
C ALA A 450 -16.70 21.84 -9.19
N PHE A 451 -17.20 20.62 -9.00
CA PHE A 451 -18.46 20.22 -9.62
C PHE A 451 -19.22 19.20 -8.78
N CYS A 452 -20.53 19.23 -8.97
CA CYS A 452 -21.46 18.25 -8.46
C CYS A 452 -22.62 18.07 -9.48
N PHE A 453 -23.50 17.14 -9.21
CA PHE A 453 -24.55 16.76 -10.13
C PHE A 453 -25.92 16.97 -9.51
N PHE A 454 -26.88 17.35 -10.33
CA PHE A 454 -28.21 17.74 -9.88
C PHE A 454 -29.28 17.20 -10.82
N ASP A 455 -30.34 16.62 -10.24
CA ASP A 455 -31.58 16.31 -10.94
C ASP A 455 -32.58 17.47 -10.71
N PRO A 456 -32.78 18.34 -11.70
CA PRO A 456 -33.65 19.49 -11.54
C PRO A 456 -35.14 19.13 -11.39
N ALA A 457 -35.55 17.94 -11.86
CA ALA A 457 -36.95 17.51 -11.75
C ALA A 457 -37.27 17.03 -10.32
N ARG A 458 -36.33 16.43 -9.63
CA ARG A 458 -36.51 15.87 -8.28
C ARG A 458 -35.92 16.75 -7.17
N GLY A 459 -35.11 17.75 -7.50
CA GLY A 459 -34.37 18.56 -6.54
C GLY A 459 -33.30 17.78 -5.78
N VAL A 460 -32.78 16.69 -6.37
CA VAL A 460 -31.79 15.79 -5.72
C VAL A 460 -30.39 16.11 -6.19
N TRP A 461 -29.47 16.16 -5.25
CA TRP A 461 -28.06 16.43 -5.49
C TRP A 461 -27.19 15.20 -5.23
N HIS A 462 -26.17 15.02 -6.04
CA HIS A 462 -25.02 14.19 -5.73
C HIS A 462 -23.78 15.08 -5.66
N ASN A 463 -23.29 15.29 -4.44
CA ASN A 463 -22.21 16.24 -4.14
C ASN A 463 -21.05 15.58 -3.36
N ASN A 464 -20.84 14.28 -3.53
CA ASN A 464 -19.78 13.54 -2.92
C ASN A 464 -19.66 13.80 -1.41
N HIS A 465 -20.73 13.47 -0.65
CA HIS A 465 -20.81 13.67 0.80
C HIS A 465 -20.52 15.13 1.24
N ALA A 466 -21.03 16.11 0.49
CA ALA A 466 -20.79 17.55 0.67
C ALA A 466 -19.34 18.03 0.41
N ARG A 467 -18.49 17.21 -0.22
CA ARG A 467 -17.10 17.58 -0.55
C ARG A 467 -16.91 17.97 -2.01
N ASN A 468 -17.90 17.69 -2.86
CA ASN A 468 -17.87 17.87 -4.30
C ASN A 468 -16.68 17.15 -4.97
N TRP A 469 -16.70 17.03 -6.29
CA TRP A 469 -15.53 16.61 -7.05
C TRP A 469 -14.73 17.83 -7.47
N GLN A 470 -13.42 17.65 -7.66
CA GLN A 470 -12.54 18.73 -8.10
C GLN A 470 -11.51 18.20 -9.08
N ALA A 471 -11.26 18.96 -10.13
CA ALA A 471 -10.16 18.76 -11.06
C ALA A 471 -9.19 19.95 -10.99
N LEU A 472 -7.90 19.68 -10.71
CA LEU A 472 -6.86 20.71 -10.80
C LEU A 472 -6.74 21.17 -12.25
N VAL A 473 -6.70 22.46 -12.45
CA VAL A 473 -6.45 23.04 -13.75
C VAL A 473 -4.94 23.16 -13.96
N ALA A 474 -4.47 22.73 -15.12
CA ALA A 474 -3.06 22.81 -15.44
C ALA A 474 -2.55 24.27 -15.33
N PRO A 475 -1.37 24.50 -14.75
CA PRO A 475 -0.77 25.83 -14.73
C PRO A 475 -0.56 26.35 -16.16
N GLU A 476 -0.60 27.66 -16.33
CA GLU A 476 -0.21 28.29 -17.60
C GLU A 476 1.22 27.86 -17.94
N ARG A 477 1.45 27.44 -19.17
CA ARG A 477 2.77 27.05 -19.69
C ARG A 477 3.67 28.26 -19.86
#